data_edaf50b38a2ff65aa6a0d2fd9c98a5db
#
_entry.id   edaf50b38a2ff65aa6a0d2fd9c98a5db
#
_cell.length_a   1.000
_cell.length_b   1.000
_cell.length_c   1.000
_cell.angle_alpha   90.00
_cell.angle_beta   90.00
_cell.angle_gamma   90.00
#
_symmetry.space_group_name_H-M   'P 1'
#
loop_
_entity.id
_entity.type
_entity.pdbx_description
1 polymer ?
#
loop_
_entity_poly.entity_id
_entity_poly.type
_entity_poly.pdbx_seq_one_letter_code
_entity_poly.pdbx_strand_id
1 'polypeptide(L)'
;MEPLYAALVQRLRLWSAQDLDELRRRWSSFNLDEYLGLPAGDPCRYSTYMHRHLGEPLLLRPETLHLPNGSAADADGAAQSYAAELDACGGVGVQLLGLGNNGHVGFNEPPTTADQACHVVDLSDATRRQNSGLFGGDPAAVPAQAITLGLHEILAADEIHLVVTGAVKADILEQLLTLPAPQPGLPASWLLNHPHVWLWTDADAMDHSLASRHA
;
A
#
# COMPACT_ATOMS: atom_id res chain seq x y z
N MET A 1 -3.55 -7.74 -4.01
CA MET A 1 -2.42 -8.13 -3.12
C MET A 1 -2.52 -9.56 -2.57
N GLU A 2 -3.72 -10.07 -2.26
CA GLU A 2 -3.87 -11.42 -1.65
C GLU A 2 -3.14 -12.55 -2.41
N PRO A 3 -3.22 -12.69 -3.74
CA PRO A 3 -2.47 -13.73 -4.45
C PRO A 3 -0.94 -13.61 -4.29
N LEU A 4 -0.43 -12.40 -4.16
CA LEU A 4 0.99 -12.14 -3.96
C LEU A 4 1.44 -12.60 -2.57
N TYR A 5 0.68 -12.27 -1.51
CA TYR A 5 0.96 -12.76 -0.15
C TYR A 5 0.86 -14.28 -0.07
N ALA A 6 -0.13 -14.89 -0.72
CA ALA A 6 -0.25 -16.34 -0.75
C ALA A 6 0.96 -17.01 -1.43
N ALA A 7 1.43 -16.45 -2.55
CA ALA A 7 2.61 -16.93 -3.26
C ALA A 7 3.90 -16.75 -2.41
N LEU A 8 4.03 -15.61 -1.73
CA LEU A 8 5.14 -15.34 -0.81
C LEU A 8 5.19 -16.39 0.31
N VAL A 9 4.06 -16.61 0.98
CA VAL A 9 3.95 -17.62 2.05
C VAL A 9 4.32 -19.00 1.55
N GLN A 10 3.81 -19.41 0.37
CA GLN A 10 4.15 -20.69 -0.22
C GLN A 10 5.65 -20.83 -0.48
N ARG A 11 6.28 -19.79 -1.03
CA ARG A 11 7.72 -19.78 -1.30
C ARG A 11 8.55 -19.86 -0.04
N LEU A 12 8.22 -19.07 0.98
CA LEU A 12 8.93 -19.05 2.24
C LEU A 12 8.81 -20.37 3.01
N ARG A 13 7.67 -21.05 2.92
CA ARG A 13 7.50 -22.39 3.52
C ARG A 13 8.40 -23.47 2.94
N LEU A 14 9.03 -23.24 1.81
CA LEU A 14 10.04 -24.15 1.23
C LEU A 14 11.45 -23.93 1.80
N TRP A 15 11.65 -22.89 2.59
CA TRP A 15 12.93 -22.58 3.21
C TRP A 15 13.25 -23.56 4.35
N SER A 16 14.52 -23.68 4.71
CA SER A 16 14.91 -24.47 5.86
C SER A 16 14.32 -23.89 7.16
N ALA A 17 14.16 -24.72 8.19
CA ALA A 17 13.68 -24.24 9.50
C ALA A 17 14.59 -23.14 10.05
N GLN A 18 15.91 -23.25 9.84
CA GLN A 18 16.89 -22.27 10.29
C GLN A 18 16.69 -20.91 9.58
N ASP A 19 16.50 -20.92 8.26
CA ASP A 19 16.29 -19.70 7.47
C ASP A 19 14.94 -19.03 7.83
N LEU A 20 13.90 -19.85 8.06
CA LEU A 20 12.61 -19.33 8.51
C LEU A 20 12.70 -18.71 9.91
N ASP A 21 13.44 -19.29 10.83
CA ASP A 21 13.63 -18.74 12.16
C ASP A 21 14.44 -17.44 12.11
N GLU A 22 15.44 -17.35 11.22
CA GLU A 22 16.17 -16.10 10.99
C GLU A 22 15.25 -15.02 10.38
N LEU A 23 14.45 -15.38 9.37
CA LEU A 23 13.45 -14.48 8.79
C LEU A 23 12.52 -13.92 9.87
N ARG A 24 11.93 -14.79 10.71
CA ARG A 24 11.00 -14.40 11.77
C ARG A 24 11.62 -13.45 12.78
N ARG A 25 12.89 -13.67 13.15
CA ARG A 25 13.60 -12.78 14.08
C ARG A 25 13.83 -11.38 13.50
N ARG A 26 14.02 -11.29 12.18
CA ARG A 26 14.36 -10.04 11.48
C ARG A 26 13.16 -9.39 10.77
N TRP A 27 11.99 -10.05 10.77
CA TRP A 27 10.82 -9.51 10.10
C TRP A 27 10.40 -8.19 10.73
N SER A 28 10.21 -7.20 9.89
CA SER A 28 9.53 -5.95 10.21
C SER A 28 8.79 -5.51 8.97
N SER A 29 7.49 -5.26 9.09
CA SER A 29 6.69 -4.76 7.98
C SER A 29 5.81 -3.61 8.44
N PHE A 30 5.74 -2.56 7.63
CA PHE A 30 4.92 -1.38 7.84
C PHE A 30 3.84 -1.31 6.77
N ASN A 31 2.58 -1.25 7.17
CA ASN A 31 1.48 -1.08 6.24
C ASN A 31 1.38 0.38 5.81
N LEU A 32 0.92 0.60 4.57
CA LEU A 32 0.67 1.95 4.05
C LEU A 32 -0.40 2.69 4.84
N ASP A 33 -1.43 1.96 5.27
CA ASP A 33 -2.65 2.58 5.78
C ASP A 33 -3.45 1.66 6.70
N GLU A 34 -4.39 2.26 7.44
CA GLU A 34 -5.42 1.57 8.21
C GLU A 34 -6.67 2.45 8.28
N TYR A 35 -7.85 1.83 8.19
CA TYR A 35 -9.13 2.51 8.37
C TYR A 35 -9.32 3.02 9.78
N LEU A 36 -9.93 4.21 9.92
CA LEU A 36 -10.34 4.75 11.21
C LEU A 36 -11.74 4.27 11.62
N GLY A 37 -11.91 3.99 12.90
CA GLY A 37 -13.21 3.74 13.52
C GLY A 37 -13.74 2.31 13.39
N LEU A 38 -13.05 1.39 12.73
CA LEU A 38 -13.45 -0.03 12.74
C LEU A 38 -13.15 -0.66 14.11
N PRO A 39 -14.02 -1.53 14.62
CA PRO A 39 -13.78 -2.26 15.87
C PRO A 39 -12.50 -3.10 15.83
N ALA A 40 -11.88 -3.33 16.99
CA ALA A 40 -10.76 -4.25 17.09
C ALA A 40 -11.18 -5.67 16.63
N GLY A 41 -10.35 -6.29 15.78
CA GLY A 41 -10.63 -7.62 15.22
C GLY A 41 -11.65 -7.64 14.06
N ASP A 42 -12.14 -6.48 13.62
CA ASP A 42 -12.98 -6.41 12.43
C ASP A 42 -12.25 -7.01 11.23
N PRO A 43 -12.89 -7.91 10.44
CA PRO A 43 -12.25 -8.57 9.31
C PRO A 43 -11.82 -7.61 8.18
N CYS A 44 -12.41 -6.41 8.13
CA CYS A 44 -12.08 -5.38 7.14
C CYS A 44 -10.88 -4.50 7.57
N ARG A 45 -10.38 -4.63 8.79
CA ARG A 45 -9.15 -3.95 9.21
C ARG A 45 -7.92 -4.54 8.52
N TYR A 46 -7.01 -3.70 8.10
CA TYR A 46 -5.73 -4.17 7.55
C TYR A 46 -4.88 -4.89 8.60
N SER A 47 -4.98 -4.52 9.87
CA SER A 47 -4.33 -5.27 10.96
C SER A 47 -4.82 -6.72 11.04
N THR A 48 -6.12 -6.97 10.93
CA THR A 48 -6.69 -8.32 10.89
C THR A 48 -6.29 -9.04 9.59
N TYR A 49 -6.31 -8.33 8.47
CA TYR A 49 -5.91 -8.86 7.17
C TYR A 49 -4.43 -9.31 7.17
N MET A 50 -3.51 -8.49 7.64
CA MET A 50 -2.07 -8.80 7.67
C MET A 50 -1.77 -9.94 8.63
N HIS A 51 -2.42 -9.98 9.79
CA HIS A 51 -2.29 -11.09 10.71
C HIS A 51 -2.72 -12.41 10.05
N ARG A 52 -3.86 -12.43 9.37
CA ARG A 52 -4.39 -13.61 8.69
C ARG A 52 -3.54 -14.06 7.50
N HIS A 53 -3.04 -13.13 6.68
CA HIS A 53 -2.36 -13.46 5.41
C HIS A 53 -0.85 -13.63 5.54
N LEU A 54 -0.22 -13.04 6.55
CA LEU A 54 1.22 -13.16 6.80
C LEU A 54 1.54 -13.64 8.23
N GLY A 55 0.95 -13.04 9.24
CA GLY A 55 1.26 -13.30 10.65
C GLY A 55 1.11 -14.77 11.01
N GLU A 56 -0.11 -15.29 10.91
CA GLU A 56 -0.41 -16.71 11.23
C GLU A 56 0.33 -17.70 10.31
N PRO A 57 0.28 -17.56 8.95
CA PRO A 57 0.92 -18.51 8.06
C PRO A 57 2.43 -18.63 8.21
N LEU A 58 3.11 -17.56 8.59
CA LEU A 58 4.56 -17.51 8.76
C LEU A 58 5.00 -17.56 10.23
N LEU A 59 4.06 -17.61 11.19
CA LEU A 59 4.32 -17.57 12.64
C LEU A 59 5.12 -16.31 13.03
N LEU A 60 4.75 -15.16 12.47
CA LEU A 60 5.36 -13.88 12.81
C LEU A 60 4.81 -13.38 14.14
N ARG A 61 5.66 -12.66 14.87
CA ARG A 61 5.25 -12.01 16.11
C ARG A 61 4.37 -10.79 15.77
N PRO A 62 3.21 -10.60 16.44
CA PRO A 62 2.30 -9.49 16.13
C PRO A 62 2.97 -8.11 16.15
N GLU A 63 3.93 -7.89 17.05
CA GLU A 63 4.67 -6.65 17.19
C GLU A 63 5.62 -6.34 16.03
N THR A 64 5.82 -7.28 15.10
CA THR A 64 6.63 -7.06 13.88
C THR A 64 5.80 -6.71 12.66
N LEU A 65 4.48 -6.63 12.82
CA LEU A 65 3.51 -6.19 11.82
C LEU A 65 3.01 -4.80 12.25
N HIS A 66 3.67 -3.76 11.79
CA HIS A 66 3.36 -2.39 12.18
C HIS A 66 2.24 -1.81 11.32
N LEU A 67 1.23 -1.24 11.95
CA LEU A 67 0.09 -0.61 11.29
C LEU A 67 -0.29 0.68 12.02
N PRO A 68 -0.83 1.68 11.32
CA PRO A 68 -1.39 2.85 11.98
C PRO A 68 -2.48 2.46 12.99
N ASN A 69 -2.58 3.19 14.09
CA ASN A 69 -3.61 2.92 15.10
C ASN A 69 -4.97 3.47 14.66
N GLY A 70 -5.73 2.69 13.90
CA GLY A 70 -7.08 3.04 13.44
C GLY A 70 -8.15 3.17 14.54
N SER A 71 -7.79 2.90 15.81
CA SER A 71 -8.68 3.04 16.98
C SER A 71 -8.30 4.22 17.87
N ALA A 72 -7.31 5.04 17.50
CA ALA A 72 -6.86 6.16 18.30
C ALA A 72 -7.95 7.25 18.42
N ALA A 73 -8.10 7.82 19.62
CA ALA A 73 -8.97 8.97 19.82
C ALA A 73 -8.40 10.25 19.20
N ASP A 74 -7.07 10.35 19.14
CA ASP A 74 -6.31 11.39 18.42
C ASP A 74 -5.69 10.73 17.17
N ALA A 75 -6.38 10.84 16.05
CA ALA A 75 -5.94 10.22 14.80
C ALA A 75 -4.70 10.92 14.20
N ASP A 76 -4.60 12.25 14.35
CA ASP A 76 -3.44 13.01 13.87
C ASP A 76 -2.19 12.69 14.69
N GLY A 77 -2.31 12.59 16.00
CA GLY A 77 -1.22 12.12 16.87
C GLY A 77 -0.81 10.68 16.58
N ALA A 78 -1.76 9.81 16.21
CA ALA A 78 -1.46 8.44 15.79
C ALA A 78 -0.71 8.38 14.45
N ALA A 79 -1.06 9.25 13.49
CA ALA A 79 -0.34 9.36 12.22
C ALA A 79 1.11 9.81 12.43
N GLN A 80 1.33 10.85 13.24
CA GLN A 80 2.67 11.34 13.59
C GLN A 80 3.50 10.27 14.32
N SER A 81 2.89 9.56 15.26
CA SER A 81 3.56 8.49 16.01
C SER A 81 3.97 7.34 15.09
N TYR A 82 3.13 7.00 14.12
CA TYR A 82 3.43 5.94 13.15
C TYR A 82 4.58 6.31 12.20
N ALA A 83 4.61 7.55 11.71
CA ALA A 83 5.76 8.05 10.94
C ALA A 83 7.06 8.02 11.76
N ALA A 84 7.01 8.47 13.02
CA ALA A 84 8.18 8.44 13.91
C ALA A 84 8.65 7.01 14.22
N GLU A 85 7.73 6.04 14.34
CA GLU A 85 8.06 4.62 14.50
C GLU A 85 8.78 4.08 13.26
N LEU A 86 8.29 4.42 12.06
CA LEU A 86 8.93 4.05 10.80
C LEU A 86 10.35 4.61 10.70
N ASP A 87 10.54 5.90 11.00
CA ASP A 87 11.85 6.54 11.00
C ASP A 87 12.81 5.88 12.00
N ALA A 88 12.33 5.57 13.21
CA ALA A 88 13.12 4.90 14.22
C ALA A 88 13.58 3.49 13.82
N CYS A 89 12.80 2.82 12.95
CA CYS A 89 13.16 1.52 12.36
C CYS A 89 14.11 1.64 11.16
N GLY A 90 14.44 2.84 10.71
CA GLY A 90 15.35 3.08 9.57
C GLY A 90 14.64 3.16 8.21
N GLY A 91 13.34 3.39 8.17
CA GLY A 91 12.56 3.51 6.94
C GLY A 91 12.15 2.16 6.32
N VAL A 92 11.75 2.19 5.05
CA VAL A 92 11.29 1.02 4.28
C VAL A 92 12.35 0.61 3.26
N GLY A 93 12.88 -0.61 3.34
CA GLY A 93 13.78 -1.14 2.31
C GLY A 93 13.04 -1.45 1.00
N VAL A 94 11.92 -2.16 1.08
CA VAL A 94 11.10 -2.53 -0.10
C VAL A 94 9.66 -2.08 0.11
N GLN A 95 9.20 -1.12 -0.70
CA GLN A 95 7.83 -0.63 -0.68
C GLN A 95 7.00 -1.30 -1.77
N LEU A 96 5.91 -1.96 -1.37
CA LEU A 96 4.94 -2.54 -2.30
C LEU A 96 3.73 -1.63 -2.45
N LEU A 97 3.37 -1.26 -3.69
CA LEU A 97 2.28 -0.36 -4.01
C LEU A 97 1.30 -0.97 -5.01
N GLY A 98 0.04 -0.58 -4.91
CA GLY A 98 -0.94 -0.66 -5.99
C GLY A 98 -1.23 0.72 -6.57
N LEU A 99 -1.87 0.78 -7.75
CA LEU A 99 -2.30 2.02 -8.40
C LEU A 99 -3.82 2.19 -8.26
N GLY A 100 -4.26 3.31 -7.69
CA GLY A 100 -5.66 3.68 -7.64
C GLY A 100 -6.21 4.10 -9.01
N ASN A 101 -7.54 4.04 -9.21
CA ASN A 101 -8.16 4.41 -10.49
C ASN A 101 -8.02 5.91 -10.83
N ASN A 102 -7.79 6.76 -9.83
CA ASN A 102 -7.50 8.18 -9.98
C ASN A 102 -6.01 8.51 -9.81
N GLY A 103 -5.14 7.49 -9.81
CA GLY A 103 -3.69 7.65 -9.67
C GLY A 103 -3.17 7.81 -8.26
N HIS A 104 -3.99 7.53 -7.23
CA HIS A 104 -3.49 7.49 -5.86
C HIS A 104 -2.58 6.28 -5.59
N VAL A 105 -1.70 6.41 -4.62
CA VAL A 105 -0.92 5.33 -4.01
C VAL A 105 -1.09 5.39 -2.49
N GLY A 106 -1.31 4.24 -1.84
CA GLY A 106 -1.89 4.23 -0.50
C GLY A 106 -3.25 4.92 -0.55
N PHE A 107 -3.55 5.78 0.42
CA PHE A 107 -4.71 6.69 0.34
C PHE A 107 -4.31 8.14 0.02
N ASN A 108 -3.17 8.36 -0.63
CA ASN A 108 -2.76 9.69 -1.09
C ASN A 108 -3.57 10.09 -2.34
N GLU A 109 -4.74 10.66 -2.11
CA GLU A 109 -5.69 11.10 -3.14
C GLU A 109 -5.22 12.39 -3.83
N PRO A 110 -5.58 12.61 -5.13
CA PRO A 110 -5.34 13.89 -5.78
C PRO A 110 -6.11 15.05 -5.12
N PRO A 111 -5.49 16.25 -4.93
CA PRO A 111 -4.09 16.54 -5.18
C PRO A 111 -3.19 16.20 -3.98
N THR A 112 -2.06 15.53 -4.22
CA THR A 112 -1.06 15.26 -3.18
C THR A 112 0.35 15.63 -3.67
N THR A 113 1.13 16.34 -2.86
CA THR A 113 2.50 16.71 -3.15
C THR A 113 3.51 15.70 -2.61
N ALA A 114 4.74 15.70 -3.15
CA ALA A 114 5.77 14.73 -2.77
C ALA A 114 6.21 14.82 -1.30
N ASP A 115 6.04 15.97 -0.68
CA ASP A 115 6.40 16.25 0.71
C ASP A 115 5.27 15.96 1.71
N GLN A 116 4.14 15.44 1.24
CA GLN A 116 3.03 15.04 2.13
C GLN A 116 3.49 13.92 3.06
N ALA A 117 3.55 14.19 4.35
CA ALA A 117 3.86 13.21 5.38
C ALA A 117 2.64 12.34 5.75
N CYS A 118 2.86 11.33 6.57
CA CYS A 118 1.81 10.47 7.12
C CYS A 118 0.68 11.31 7.77
N HIS A 119 -0.56 11.04 7.39
CA HIS A 119 -1.69 11.90 7.75
C HIS A 119 -3.02 11.13 7.80
N VAL A 120 -4.02 11.78 8.41
CA VAL A 120 -5.41 11.38 8.30
C VAL A 120 -5.96 11.87 6.96
N VAL A 121 -6.69 11.02 6.27
CA VAL A 121 -7.32 11.33 4.98
C VAL A 121 -8.81 11.04 5.00
N ASP A 122 -9.61 11.94 4.42
CA ASP A 122 -11.01 11.70 4.08
C ASP A 122 -11.06 10.95 2.74
N LEU A 123 -11.64 9.74 2.76
CA LEU A 123 -11.73 8.90 1.57
C LEU A 123 -12.81 9.40 0.62
N SER A 124 -12.43 9.61 -0.64
CA SER A 124 -13.39 10.01 -1.67
C SER A 124 -14.45 8.94 -1.92
N ASP A 125 -15.63 9.35 -2.42
CA ASP A 125 -16.67 8.40 -2.81
C ASP A 125 -16.18 7.39 -3.87
N ALA A 126 -15.24 7.78 -4.73
CA ALA A 126 -14.64 6.91 -5.72
C ALA A 126 -13.80 5.81 -5.06
N THR A 127 -12.96 6.16 -4.09
CA THR A 127 -12.15 5.22 -3.33
C THR A 127 -13.02 4.31 -2.46
N ARG A 128 -14.04 4.85 -1.80
CA ARG A 128 -14.99 4.03 -1.04
C ARG A 128 -15.71 3.02 -1.94
N ARG A 129 -16.15 3.41 -3.14
CA ARG A 129 -16.71 2.46 -4.13
C ARG A 129 -15.69 1.40 -4.57
N GLN A 130 -14.45 1.80 -4.85
CA GLN A 130 -13.39 0.85 -5.25
C GLN A 130 -13.13 -0.19 -4.16
N ASN A 131 -13.17 0.20 -2.89
CA ASN A 131 -12.86 -0.67 -1.75
C ASN A 131 -14.08 -1.40 -1.17
N SER A 132 -15.29 -1.12 -1.66
CA SER A 132 -16.54 -1.69 -1.12
C SER A 132 -16.59 -3.23 -1.14
N GLY A 133 -15.82 -3.88 -2.01
CA GLY A 133 -15.75 -5.34 -2.08
C GLY A 133 -15.38 -6.02 -0.75
N LEU A 134 -14.54 -5.39 0.07
CA LEU A 134 -14.20 -5.86 1.42
C LEU A 134 -15.36 -5.67 2.42
N PHE A 135 -16.29 -4.78 2.12
CA PHE A 135 -17.41 -4.37 2.95
C PHE A 135 -18.77 -4.88 2.41
N GLY A 136 -18.78 -6.10 1.86
CA GLY A 136 -20.00 -6.71 1.31
C GLY A 136 -20.57 -6.05 0.07
N GLY A 137 -19.77 -5.21 -0.62
CA GLY A 137 -20.18 -4.46 -1.81
C GLY A 137 -20.88 -3.13 -1.52
N ASP A 138 -21.01 -2.73 -0.24
CA ASP A 138 -21.64 -1.47 0.15
C ASP A 138 -20.59 -0.36 0.37
N PRO A 139 -20.52 0.68 -0.48
CA PRO A 139 -19.65 1.82 -0.28
C PRO A 139 -19.94 2.62 1.00
N ALA A 140 -21.18 2.58 1.50
CA ALA A 140 -21.54 3.30 2.73
C ALA A 140 -20.95 2.63 3.98
N ALA A 141 -20.69 1.32 3.92
CA ALA A 141 -20.04 0.57 4.99
C ALA A 141 -18.52 0.80 5.06
N VAL A 142 -17.89 1.32 3.98
CA VAL A 142 -16.46 1.69 4.00
C VAL A 142 -16.28 2.91 4.90
N PRO A 143 -15.33 2.90 5.87
CA PRO A 143 -15.05 4.05 6.71
C PRO A 143 -14.80 5.32 5.89
N ALA A 144 -15.20 6.47 6.44
CA ALA A 144 -15.00 7.74 5.77
C ALA A 144 -13.55 8.21 5.82
N GLN A 145 -12.78 7.72 6.80
CA GLN A 145 -11.42 8.18 7.07
C GLN A 145 -10.45 7.02 7.24
N ALA A 146 -9.19 7.29 6.95
CA ALA A 146 -8.06 6.40 7.18
C ALA A 146 -6.83 7.20 7.64
N ILE A 147 -5.84 6.51 8.23
CA ILE A 147 -4.47 7.02 8.35
C ILE A 147 -3.67 6.38 7.21
N THR A 148 -2.87 7.17 6.52
CA THR A 148 -1.99 6.68 5.44
C THR A 148 -0.59 7.27 5.55
N LEU A 149 0.43 6.46 5.27
CA LEU A 149 1.77 6.99 4.98
C LEU A 149 1.66 7.97 3.82
N GLY A 150 2.31 9.10 3.93
CA GLY A 150 2.34 10.10 2.89
C GLY A 150 3.31 9.75 1.76
N LEU A 151 3.34 10.56 0.72
CA LEU A 151 4.31 10.40 -0.35
C LEU A 151 5.74 10.61 0.14
N HIS A 152 5.93 11.42 1.20
CA HIS A 152 7.24 11.62 1.83
C HIS A 152 7.85 10.28 2.27
N GLU A 153 7.14 9.48 3.07
CA GLU A 153 7.63 8.19 3.56
C GLU A 153 7.71 7.15 2.43
N ILE A 154 6.75 7.16 1.49
CA ILE A 154 6.74 6.23 0.34
C ILE A 154 7.97 6.46 -0.54
N LEU A 155 8.29 7.71 -0.86
CA LEU A 155 9.42 8.08 -1.72
C LEU A 155 10.79 7.97 -1.01
N ALA A 156 10.79 7.83 0.31
CA ALA A 156 12.01 7.58 1.08
C ALA A 156 12.40 6.09 1.12
N ALA A 157 11.61 5.18 0.56
CA ALA A 157 11.94 3.76 0.49
C ALA A 157 13.19 3.53 -0.39
N ASP A 158 13.98 2.48 -0.08
CA ASP A 158 15.15 2.15 -0.92
C ASP A 158 14.73 1.64 -2.31
N GLU A 159 13.62 0.89 -2.38
CA GLU A 159 13.11 0.27 -3.60
C GLU A 159 11.58 0.23 -3.57
N ILE A 160 10.95 0.59 -4.71
CA ILE A 160 9.49 0.63 -4.86
C ILE A 160 9.04 -0.36 -5.93
N HIS A 161 8.07 -1.21 -5.58
CA HIS A 161 7.40 -2.14 -6.50
C HIS A 161 5.95 -1.72 -6.69
N LEU A 162 5.64 -1.13 -7.84
CA LEU A 162 4.28 -0.75 -8.24
C LEU A 162 3.63 -1.92 -9.01
N VAL A 163 2.58 -2.51 -8.46
CA VAL A 163 1.84 -3.63 -9.06
C VAL A 163 0.52 -3.12 -9.62
N VAL A 164 0.34 -3.24 -10.93
CA VAL A 164 -0.84 -2.75 -11.66
C VAL A 164 -1.38 -3.89 -12.53
N THR A 165 -2.60 -4.35 -12.25
CA THR A 165 -3.20 -5.50 -12.96
C THR A 165 -4.65 -5.24 -13.36
N GLY A 166 -5.06 -5.83 -14.49
CA GLY A 166 -6.42 -5.78 -15.01
C GLY A 166 -6.71 -4.57 -15.89
N ALA A 167 -7.57 -4.76 -16.90
CA ALA A 167 -7.91 -3.76 -17.92
C ALA A 167 -8.46 -2.43 -17.35
N VAL A 168 -9.11 -2.47 -16.18
CA VAL A 168 -9.62 -1.26 -15.50
C VAL A 168 -8.52 -0.26 -15.12
N LYS A 169 -7.26 -0.69 -15.13
CA LYS A 169 -6.09 0.14 -14.82
C LYS A 169 -5.35 0.66 -16.05
N ALA A 170 -5.71 0.22 -17.26
CA ALA A 170 -5.00 0.57 -18.48
C ALA A 170 -4.92 2.10 -18.70
N ASP A 171 -6.05 2.80 -18.61
CA ASP A 171 -6.10 4.25 -18.86
C ASP A 171 -5.24 5.05 -17.86
N ILE A 172 -5.32 4.72 -16.56
CA ILE A 172 -4.56 5.43 -15.54
C ILE A 172 -3.07 5.08 -15.60
N LEU A 173 -2.73 3.87 -16.00
CA LEU A 173 -1.35 3.46 -16.21
C LEU A 173 -0.76 4.16 -17.44
N GLU A 174 -1.51 4.25 -18.55
CA GLU A 174 -1.11 5.01 -19.73
C GLU A 174 -0.85 6.48 -19.38
N GLN A 175 -1.79 7.10 -18.65
CA GLN A 175 -1.64 8.47 -18.18
C GLN A 175 -0.36 8.64 -17.34
N LEU A 176 -0.08 7.72 -16.43
CA LEU A 176 1.13 7.75 -15.62
C LEU A 176 2.41 7.67 -16.46
N LEU A 177 2.47 6.72 -17.41
CA LEU A 177 3.67 6.47 -18.22
C LEU A 177 3.92 7.54 -19.29
N THR A 178 2.90 8.26 -19.70
CA THR A 178 3.02 9.32 -20.75
C THR A 178 3.18 10.72 -20.18
N LEU A 179 3.08 10.86 -18.85
CA LEU A 179 3.19 12.17 -18.20
C LEU A 179 4.61 12.74 -18.32
N PRO A 180 4.79 13.99 -18.76
CA PRO A 180 6.12 14.56 -18.98
C PRO A 180 6.86 14.91 -17.68
N ALA A 181 6.15 15.10 -16.57
CA ALA A 181 6.70 15.39 -15.26
C ALA A 181 5.67 15.09 -14.16
N PRO A 182 6.13 14.79 -12.93
CA PRO A 182 5.25 14.57 -11.78
C PRO A 182 4.36 15.77 -11.49
N GLN A 183 3.14 15.50 -11.03
CA GLN A 183 2.17 16.53 -10.66
C GLN A 183 1.23 16.08 -9.54
N PRO A 184 0.77 16.98 -8.66
CA PRO A 184 -0.13 16.64 -7.55
C PRO A 184 -1.44 16.00 -7.98
N GLY A 185 -1.94 16.32 -9.17
CA GLY A 185 -3.18 15.73 -9.74
C GLY A 185 -3.08 14.25 -10.09
N LEU A 186 -1.87 13.68 -10.09
CA LEU A 186 -1.60 12.26 -10.29
C LEU A 186 -0.55 11.82 -9.27
N PRO A 187 -0.91 11.50 -8.01
CA PRO A 187 0.05 11.24 -6.95
C PRO A 187 1.09 10.15 -7.29
N ALA A 188 0.69 9.08 -7.97
CA ALA A 188 1.62 8.06 -8.46
C ALA A 188 2.73 8.62 -9.36
N SER A 189 2.53 9.78 -9.97
CA SER A 189 3.54 10.39 -10.86
C SER A 189 4.84 10.77 -10.14
N TRP A 190 4.79 11.01 -8.83
CA TRP A 190 6.00 11.30 -8.05
C TRP A 190 6.98 10.13 -8.03
N LEU A 191 6.49 8.89 -8.26
CA LEU A 191 7.34 7.71 -8.40
C LEU A 191 8.29 7.79 -9.60
N LEU A 192 7.96 8.60 -10.63
CA LEU A 192 8.83 8.79 -11.81
C LEU A 192 10.20 9.42 -11.46
N ASN A 193 10.30 10.12 -10.33
CA ASN A 193 11.54 10.71 -9.85
C ASN A 193 12.33 9.80 -8.91
N HIS A 194 11.77 8.67 -8.50
CA HIS A 194 12.45 7.74 -7.60
C HIS A 194 13.46 6.87 -8.38
N PRO A 195 14.72 6.71 -7.90
CA PRO A 195 15.77 6.02 -8.65
C PRO A 195 15.52 4.52 -8.87
N HIS A 196 14.76 3.88 -7.99
CA HIS A 196 14.56 2.42 -8.00
C HIS A 196 13.07 2.07 -7.95
N VAL A 197 12.38 2.20 -9.10
CA VAL A 197 10.98 1.79 -9.24
C VAL A 197 10.86 0.62 -10.21
N TRP A 198 10.19 -0.43 -9.77
CA TRP A 198 9.82 -1.59 -10.58
C TRP A 198 8.33 -1.58 -10.85
N LEU A 199 7.95 -1.54 -12.13
CA LEU A 199 6.56 -1.65 -12.55
C LEU A 199 6.25 -3.10 -12.94
N TRP A 200 5.26 -3.69 -12.26
CA TRP A 200 4.77 -5.04 -12.51
C TRP A 200 3.36 -4.96 -13.08
N THR A 201 3.18 -5.41 -14.32
CA THR A 201 1.88 -5.37 -14.99
C THR A 201 1.51 -6.73 -15.58
N ASP A 202 0.22 -6.95 -15.79
CA ASP A 202 -0.29 -7.99 -16.68
C ASP A 202 -0.60 -7.42 -18.08
N ALA A 203 -0.92 -8.31 -19.02
CA ALA A 203 -1.25 -7.92 -20.39
C ALA A 203 -2.52 -7.04 -20.47
N ASP A 204 -3.45 -7.25 -19.53
CA ASP A 204 -4.73 -6.52 -19.51
C ASP A 204 -4.55 -5.07 -19.04
N ALA A 205 -3.59 -4.82 -18.13
CA ALA A 205 -3.26 -3.47 -17.68
C ALA A 205 -2.35 -2.72 -18.68
N MET A 206 -1.60 -3.47 -19.51
CA MET A 206 -0.79 -2.91 -20.60
C MET A 206 -1.59 -2.97 -21.89
N ASP A 207 -2.20 -1.87 -22.29
CA ASP A 207 -2.81 -1.80 -23.60
C ASP A 207 -1.77 -2.12 -24.69
N HIS A 208 -2.16 -2.91 -25.71
CA HIS A 208 -1.29 -3.32 -26.82
C HIS A 208 -0.61 -2.13 -27.53
N SER A 209 -1.21 -0.93 -27.47
CA SER A 209 -0.62 0.30 -28.00
C SER A 209 0.61 0.78 -27.23
N LEU A 210 0.73 0.46 -25.94
CA LEU A 210 1.87 0.84 -25.09
C LEU A 210 3.01 -0.20 -25.13
N ALA A 211 2.69 -1.48 -25.25
CA ALA A 211 3.69 -2.54 -25.35
C ALA A 211 4.66 -2.30 -26.53
N SER A 212 4.20 -1.67 -27.62
CA SER A 212 5.03 -1.33 -28.78
C SER A 212 5.91 -0.08 -28.62
N ARG A 213 5.71 0.72 -27.57
CA ARG A 213 6.49 1.96 -27.28
C ARG A 213 7.66 1.73 -26.30
N HIS A 214 7.66 0.60 -25.57
CA HIS A 214 8.64 0.29 -24.52
C HIS A 214 9.43 -1.02 -24.78
N ALA A 215 9.24 -1.63 -25.94
CA ALA A 215 10.05 -2.73 -26.46
C ALA A 215 11.20 -2.20 -27.36
#